data_508363f0e3ba9a1660a6e7cec14d84a7
#
_entry.id   508363f0e3ba9a1660a6e7cec14d84a7
#
_cell.length_a   1.000
_cell.length_b   1.000
_cell.length_c   1.000
_cell.angle_alpha   90.00
_cell.angle_beta   90.00
_cell.angle_gamma   90.00
#
_symmetry.space_group_name_H-M   'P 1'
#
loop_
_entity.id
_entity.type
_entity.pdbx_description
1 polymer ?
#
loop_
_entity_poly.entity_id
_entity_poly.type
_entity_poly.pdbx_seq_one_letter_code
_entity_poly.pdbx_strand_id
1 'polypeptide(L)'
;MININVVSLFDGISCGMLALIKSGIKVNKYISYEIDKYAIKVSNRHFPYIEQKGSVVGADFTEYKGFDLLIGGSPCQDLSIAKTNRQGLLGSRSSLFFEYVNALNIIKPKYFLFENVASMSKENKDIISKCLGVEPIMINSSLVSAQQRKRLYWTNIPNVTQPTDKKILLKDILENGYPYQEKSYCLKARYQGAYFEHDYPRKQNTTVFMPIRLGNINGSKSQAHRVYSINGKSITLSANGGGIGAKTGLYKIDLPDGDYYIRKLTPIECERLQTIPDNYTSCLSNTQRYKVIGNAWTVDVIAHILKDIK
;
A
#
# COMPACT_ATOMS: atom_id res chain seq x y z
N MET A 1 20.29 -16.89 -12.38
CA MET A 1 19.61 -15.66 -11.93
C MET A 1 19.10 -14.93 -13.16
N ILE A 2 17.82 -14.58 -13.19
CA ILE A 2 17.21 -13.86 -14.30
C ILE A 2 17.62 -12.41 -14.21
N ASN A 3 17.97 -11.82 -15.35
CA ASN A 3 18.34 -10.41 -15.48
C ASN A 3 17.33 -9.74 -16.42
N ILE A 4 16.57 -8.75 -15.94
CA ILE A 4 15.45 -8.16 -16.67
C ILE A 4 15.55 -6.65 -16.83
N ASN A 5 14.93 -6.13 -17.90
CA ASN A 5 14.71 -4.73 -18.11
C ASN A 5 13.28 -4.34 -17.68
N VAL A 6 13.13 -3.25 -16.94
CA VAL A 6 11.89 -2.86 -16.29
C VAL A 6 11.50 -1.44 -16.66
N VAL A 7 10.21 -1.24 -16.96
CA VAL A 7 9.57 0.09 -16.97
C VAL A 7 8.59 0.16 -15.81
N SER A 8 8.72 1.17 -14.97
CA SER A 8 7.82 1.46 -13.86
C SER A 8 7.12 2.78 -14.04
N LEU A 9 5.80 2.75 -14.12
CA LEU A 9 4.97 3.95 -14.25
C LEU A 9 4.35 4.28 -12.89
N PHE A 10 4.39 5.56 -12.52
CA PHE A 10 3.94 6.02 -11.20
C PHE A 10 4.75 5.38 -10.08
N ASP A 11 6.06 5.32 -10.27
CA ASP A 11 7.01 4.50 -9.51
C ASP A 11 7.06 4.82 -8.00
N GLY A 12 6.71 6.04 -7.64
CA GLY A 12 6.75 6.49 -6.25
C GLY A 12 8.19 6.44 -5.70
N ILE A 13 8.36 5.77 -4.57
CA ILE A 13 9.66 5.63 -3.90
C ILE A 13 10.42 4.35 -4.32
N SER A 14 10.15 3.83 -5.50
CA SER A 14 10.77 2.63 -6.10
C SER A 14 10.54 1.34 -5.31
N CYS A 15 9.31 1.17 -4.78
CA CYS A 15 8.92 -0.09 -4.12
C CYS A 15 8.97 -1.29 -5.08
N GLY A 16 8.80 -1.07 -6.39
CA GLY A 16 8.97 -2.09 -7.42
C GLY A 16 10.40 -2.64 -7.44
N MET A 17 11.41 -1.75 -7.39
CA MET A 17 12.82 -2.16 -7.32
C MET A 17 13.13 -2.94 -6.02
N LEU A 18 12.63 -2.46 -4.86
CA LEU A 18 12.77 -3.20 -3.60
C LEU A 18 12.17 -4.61 -3.69
N ALA A 19 11.00 -4.73 -4.32
CA ALA A 19 10.33 -6.02 -4.49
C ALA A 19 11.10 -6.97 -5.40
N LEU A 20 11.67 -6.47 -6.51
CA LEU A 20 12.52 -7.25 -7.42
C LEU A 20 13.77 -7.78 -6.70
N ILE A 21 14.46 -6.91 -5.96
CA ILE A 21 15.62 -7.31 -5.14
C ILE A 21 15.20 -8.41 -4.15
N LYS A 22 14.08 -8.23 -3.45
CA LYS A 22 13.58 -9.19 -2.46
C LYS A 22 13.18 -10.54 -3.07
N SER A 23 12.75 -10.53 -4.33
CA SER A 23 12.41 -11.74 -5.09
C SER A 23 13.65 -12.42 -5.73
N GLY A 24 14.86 -11.88 -5.54
CA GLY A 24 16.10 -12.40 -6.12
C GLY A 24 16.25 -12.16 -7.62
N ILE A 25 15.44 -11.24 -8.19
CA ILE A 25 15.47 -10.89 -9.61
C ILE A 25 16.51 -9.78 -9.80
N LYS A 26 17.47 -9.99 -10.70
CA LYS A 26 18.44 -8.98 -11.09
C LYS A 26 17.84 -8.05 -12.13
N VAL A 27 18.05 -6.76 -11.96
CA VAL A 27 17.60 -5.72 -12.89
C VAL A 27 18.80 -5.19 -13.67
N ASN A 28 18.72 -5.26 -14.98
CA ASN A 28 19.75 -4.72 -15.88
C ASN A 28 19.50 -3.22 -16.12
N LYS A 29 18.25 -2.86 -16.49
CA LYS A 29 17.82 -1.48 -16.72
C LYS A 29 16.48 -1.24 -16.04
N TYR A 30 16.34 -0.11 -15.33
CA TYR A 30 15.09 0.30 -14.69
C TYR A 30 14.76 1.73 -15.08
N ILE A 31 13.63 1.90 -15.76
CA ILE A 31 13.10 3.20 -16.19
C ILE A 31 11.93 3.56 -15.29
N SER A 32 12.00 4.73 -14.67
CA SER A 32 10.99 5.23 -13.74
C SER A 32 10.30 6.46 -14.28
N TYR A 33 8.96 6.43 -14.29
CA TYR A 33 8.12 7.61 -14.54
C TYR A 33 7.46 8.02 -13.22
N GLU A 34 7.91 9.12 -12.65
CA GLU A 34 7.40 9.73 -11.42
C GLU A 34 7.56 11.25 -11.49
N ILE A 35 6.59 11.99 -10.95
CA ILE A 35 6.61 13.46 -10.93
C ILE A 35 6.74 14.06 -9.52
N ASP A 36 6.49 13.28 -8.47
CA ASP A 36 6.66 13.75 -7.10
C ASP A 36 8.16 13.85 -6.75
N LYS A 37 8.67 15.08 -6.69
CA LYS A 37 10.08 15.35 -6.38
C LYS A 37 10.56 14.70 -5.07
N TYR A 38 9.68 14.49 -4.12
CA TYR A 38 10.02 13.84 -2.84
C TYR A 38 10.18 12.33 -3.01
N ALA A 39 9.31 11.71 -3.81
CA ALA A 39 9.43 10.32 -4.17
C ALA A 39 10.71 10.07 -4.98
N ILE A 40 10.96 10.87 -6.00
CA ILE A 40 12.20 10.84 -6.81
C ILE A 40 13.45 11.00 -5.92
N LYS A 41 13.41 11.92 -4.93
CA LYS A 41 14.53 12.10 -3.99
C LYS A 41 14.85 10.85 -3.20
N VAL A 42 13.83 10.11 -2.74
CA VAL A 42 14.00 8.83 -2.03
C VAL A 42 14.55 7.77 -2.99
N SER A 43 13.96 7.63 -4.17
CA SER A 43 14.41 6.71 -5.20
C SER A 43 15.89 6.90 -5.53
N ASN A 44 16.30 8.13 -5.86
CA ASN A 44 17.69 8.45 -6.21
C ASN A 44 18.68 8.22 -5.07
N ARG A 45 18.25 8.37 -3.82
CA ARG A 45 19.12 8.08 -2.66
C ARG A 45 19.48 6.59 -2.56
N HIS A 46 18.54 5.71 -2.85
CA HIS A 46 18.73 4.26 -2.70
C HIS A 46 19.15 3.58 -4.00
N PHE A 47 18.71 4.12 -5.13
CA PHE A 47 18.93 3.56 -6.47
C PHE A 47 19.33 4.65 -7.46
N PRO A 48 20.55 5.22 -7.34
CA PRO A 48 20.99 6.33 -8.20
C PRO A 48 21.13 5.95 -9.68
N TYR A 49 21.08 4.66 -9.99
CA TYR A 49 21.14 4.11 -11.34
C TYR A 49 19.77 3.96 -12.01
N ILE A 50 18.67 4.26 -11.32
CA ILE A 50 17.33 4.31 -11.92
C ILE A 50 17.23 5.54 -12.83
N GLU A 51 16.83 5.33 -14.08
CA GLU A 51 16.59 6.41 -15.02
C GLU A 51 15.23 7.07 -14.75
N GLN A 52 15.25 8.27 -14.19
CA GLN A 52 14.03 9.06 -13.92
C GLN A 52 13.60 9.82 -15.18
N LYS A 53 12.40 9.57 -15.70
CA LYS A 53 11.86 10.17 -16.93
C LYS A 53 10.77 11.23 -16.68
N GLY A 54 10.35 11.42 -15.43
CA GLY A 54 9.35 12.43 -15.06
C GLY A 54 7.92 12.02 -15.40
N SER A 55 7.20 12.82 -16.19
CA SER A 55 5.79 12.59 -16.53
C SER A 55 5.61 11.45 -17.51
N VAL A 56 4.58 10.62 -17.26
CA VAL A 56 4.12 9.59 -18.19
C VAL A 56 3.28 10.18 -19.34
N VAL A 57 2.71 11.38 -19.14
CA VAL A 57 1.84 12.02 -20.14
C VAL A 57 2.66 12.48 -21.33
N GLY A 58 2.31 11.98 -22.51
CA GLY A 58 3.03 12.29 -23.76
C GLY A 58 4.39 11.60 -23.87
N ALA A 59 4.68 10.61 -23.03
CA ALA A 59 5.93 9.86 -23.10
C ALA A 59 5.96 8.94 -24.34
N ASP A 60 7.12 8.89 -24.99
CA ASP A 60 7.40 7.90 -26.02
C ASP A 60 7.98 6.64 -25.37
N PHE A 61 7.29 5.51 -25.55
CA PHE A 61 7.69 4.22 -25.03
C PHE A 61 8.38 3.32 -26.06
N THR A 62 8.61 3.81 -27.28
CA THR A 62 9.12 2.99 -28.39
C THR A 62 10.54 2.48 -28.15
N GLU A 63 11.37 3.23 -27.41
CA GLU A 63 12.73 2.83 -27.02
C GLU A 63 12.76 1.65 -26.04
N TYR A 64 11.63 1.36 -25.34
CA TYR A 64 11.52 0.25 -24.37
C TYR A 64 10.83 -0.98 -24.96
N LYS A 65 10.59 -0.99 -26.27
CA LYS A 65 9.96 -2.13 -26.92
C LYS A 65 10.73 -3.42 -26.66
N GLY A 66 10.01 -4.44 -26.13
CA GLY A 66 10.61 -5.72 -25.77
C GLY A 66 11.29 -5.76 -24.40
N PHE A 67 11.12 -4.74 -23.55
CA PHE A 67 11.48 -4.86 -22.13
C PHE A 67 10.67 -5.96 -21.48
N ASP A 68 11.25 -6.58 -20.44
CA ASP A 68 10.71 -7.81 -19.86
C ASP A 68 9.51 -7.58 -18.96
N LEU A 69 9.48 -6.45 -18.23
CA LEU A 69 8.47 -6.18 -17.21
C LEU A 69 7.99 -4.72 -17.24
N LEU A 70 6.67 -4.55 -17.29
CA LEU A 70 6.00 -3.27 -17.04
C LEU A 70 5.25 -3.34 -15.72
N ILE A 71 5.57 -2.45 -14.78
CA ILE A 71 4.87 -2.34 -13.50
C ILE A 71 4.29 -0.93 -13.33
N GLY A 72 3.21 -0.82 -12.54
CA GLY A 72 2.64 0.50 -12.24
C GLY A 72 1.35 0.45 -11.43
N GLY A 73 0.99 1.59 -10.85
CA GLY A 73 -0.26 1.79 -10.16
C GLY A 73 -0.74 3.23 -10.35
N SER A 74 -1.69 3.45 -11.25
CA SER A 74 -2.16 4.80 -11.54
C SER A 74 -2.84 5.44 -10.31
N PRO A 75 -2.80 6.78 -10.18
CA PRO A 75 -3.47 7.47 -9.08
C PRO A 75 -4.95 7.08 -8.97
N CYS A 76 -5.35 6.64 -7.77
CA CYS A 76 -6.71 6.13 -7.49
C CYS A 76 -7.67 7.19 -6.94
N GLN A 77 -7.30 8.47 -6.93
CA GLN A 77 -8.03 9.51 -6.19
C GLN A 77 -9.47 9.69 -6.66
N ASP A 78 -9.79 9.42 -7.91
CA ASP A 78 -11.14 9.49 -8.46
C ASP A 78 -11.87 8.14 -8.44
N LEU A 79 -11.17 7.04 -8.12
CA LEU A 79 -11.71 5.69 -8.00
C LEU A 79 -12.01 5.28 -6.55
N SER A 80 -11.33 5.90 -5.57
CA SER A 80 -11.45 5.53 -4.16
C SER A 80 -12.73 6.03 -3.51
N ILE A 81 -13.35 5.21 -2.61
CA ILE A 81 -14.52 5.60 -1.79
C ILE A 81 -14.22 6.79 -0.85
N ALA A 82 -12.97 7.12 -0.64
CA ALA A 82 -12.60 8.25 0.23
C ALA A 82 -12.96 9.63 -0.34
N LYS A 83 -13.38 9.73 -1.61
CA LYS A 83 -13.75 10.98 -2.28
C LYS A 83 -15.27 11.04 -2.52
N THR A 84 -15.90 12.16 -2.14
CA THR A 84 -17.35 12.38 -2.24
C THR A 84 -17.85 12.59 -3.68
N ASN A 85 -17.05 13.25 -4.55
CA ASN A 85 -17.38 13.45 -5.97
C ASN A 85 -16.42 12.62 -6.85
N ARG A 86 -16.84 11.41 -7.21
CA ARG A 86 -16.05 10.50 -8.04
C ARG A 86 -16.39 10.70 -9.51
N GLN A 87 -15.36 10.90 -10.33
CA GLN A 87 -15.49 10.94 -11.79
C GLN A 87 -15.09 9.59 -12.44
N GLY A 88 -14.75 8.58 -11.62
CA GLY A 88 -14.29 7.29 -12.10
C GLY A 88 -13.05 7.39 -12.99
N LEU A 89 -12.99 6.57 -14.03
CA LEU A 89 -11.91 6.61 -15.03
C LEU A 89 -11.95 7.86 -15.95
N LEU A 90 -13.04 8.62 -15.95
CA LEU A 90 -13.16 9.88 -16.70
C LEU A 90 -12.54 11.06 -15.95
N GLY A 91 -12.18 10.91 -14.67
CA GLY A 91 -11.47 11.93 -13.91
C GLY A 91 -10.04 12.12 -14.42
N SER A 92 -9.58 13.37 -14.47
CA SER A 92 -8.28 13.76 -15.03
C SER A 92 -7.06 12.99 -14.47
N ARG A 93 -7.15 12.48 -13.24
CA ARG A 93 -6.09 11.69 -12.60
C ARG A 93 -6.25 10.19 -12.85
N SER A 94 -7.47 9.71 -12.94
CA SER A 94 -7.74 8.29 -13.22
C SER A 94 -7.58 7.98 -14.71
N SER A 95 -7.69 8.98 -15.60
CA SER A 95 -7.37 8.85 -17.03
C SER A 95 -5.91 8.46 -17.30
N LEU A 96 -5.02 8.70 -16.34
CA LEU A 96 -3.62 8.24 -16.39
C LEU A 96 -3.48 6.71 -16.46
N PHE A 97 -4.53 5.94 -16.12
CA PHE A 97 -4.59 4.51 -16.41
C PHE A 97 -4.41 4.21 -17.91
N PHE A 98 -4.95 5.05 -18.79
CA PHE A 98 -4.81 4.84 -20.23
C PHE A 98 -3.38 5.07 -20.73
N GLU A 99 -2.57 5.86 -20.03
CA GLU A 99 -1.13 5.96 -20.30
C GLU A 99 -0.41 4.62 -19.99
N TYR A 100 -0.85 3.91 -18.94
CA TYR A 100 -0.35 2.56 -18.67
C TYR A 100 -0.75 1.58 -19.78
N VAL A 101 -1.99 1.64 -20.26
CA VAL A 101 -2.46 0.81 -21.39
C VAL A 101 -1.68 1.13 -22.67
N ASN A 102 -1.43 2.41 -22.94
CA ASN A 102 -0.61 2.84 -24.08
C ASN A 102 0.81 2.26 -23.99
N ALA A 103 1.46 2.41 -22.82
CA ALA A 103 2.78 1.83 -22.58
C ALA A 103 2.78 0.31 -22.78
N LEU A 104 1.77 -0.41 -22.25
CA LEU A 104 1.62 -1.87 -22.40
C LEU A 104 1.57 -2.29 -23.87
N ASN A 105 0.78 -1.55 -24.69
CA ASN A 105 0.61 -1.83 -26.12
C ASN A 105 1.87 -1.56 -26.95
N ILE A 106 2.67 -0.55 -26.58
CA ILE A 106 3.90 -0.17 -27.30
C ILE A 106 5.06 -1.07 -26.87
N ILE A 107 5.29 -1.21 -25.56
CA ILE A 107 6.41 -1.96 -24.99
C ILE A 107 6.27 -3.45 -25.29
N LYS A 108 5.06 -3.99 -25.18
CA LYS A 108 4.74 -5.42 -25.30
C LYS A 108 5.64 -6.28 -24.41
N PRO A 109 5.69 -5.99 -23.09
CA PRO A 109 6.57 -6.68 -22.18
C PRO A 109 6.16 -8.15 -22.04
N LYS A 110 7.11 -9.03 -21.66
CA LYS A 110 6.80 -10.43 -21.34
C LYS A 110 5.85 -10.54 -20.16
N TYR A 111 6.06 -9.69 -19.14
CA TYR A 111 5.21 -9.62 -17.94
C TYR A 111 4.74 -8.20 -17.67
N PHE A 112 3.56 -8.11 -17.07
CA PHE A 112 3.08 -6.83 -16.54
C PHE A 112 2.43 -7.00 -15.17
N LEU A 113 2.42 -5.91 -14.39
CA LEU A 113 1.71 -5.82 -13.12
C LEU A 113 1.11 -4.42 -12.99
N PHE A 114 -0.21 -4.35 -12.91
CA PHE A 114 -0.95 -3.12 -12.61
C PHE A 114 -1.68 -3.24 -11.27
N GLU A 115 -1.55 -2.23 -10.41
CA GLU A 115 -2.18 -2.19 -9.08
C GLU A 115 -3.19 -1.05 -8.97
N ASN A 116 -4.31 -1.30 -8.26
CA ASN A 116 -5.22 -0.23 -7.86
C ASN A 116 -6.04 -0.61 -6.62
N VAL A 117 -6.83 0.36 -6.09
CA VAL A 117 -7.64 0.17 -4.89
C VAL A 117 -8.77 -0.84 -5.10
N ALA A 118 -8.99 -1.72 -4.11
CA ALA A 118 -10.10 -2.68 -4.16
C ALA A 118 -11.49 -2.04 -3.95
N SER A 119 -11.54 -0.78 -3.55
CA SER A 119 -12.79 -0.05 -3.29
C SER A 119 -13.36 0.70 -4.50
N MET A 120 -12.82 0.47 -5.70
CA MET A 120 -13.40 1.03 -6.92
C MET A 120 -14.76 0.42 -7.25
N SER A 121 -15.54 1.08 -8.11
CA SER A 121 -16.80 0.53 -8.58
C SER A 121 -16.57 -0.69 -9.48
N LYS A 122 -17.60 -1.54 -9.61
CA LYS A 122 -17.56 -2.70 -10.50
C LYS A 122 -17.27 -2.29 -11.94
N GLU A 123 -17.94 -1.24 -12.42
CA GLU A 123 -17.79 -0.73 -13.78
C GLU A 123 -16.34 -0.34 -14.08
N ASN A 124 -15.68 0.37 -13.17
CA ASN A 124 -14.28 0.75 -13.35
C ASN A 124 -13.35 -0.47 -13.33
N LYS A 125 -13.61 -1.45 -12.47
CA LYS A 125 -12.87 -2.71 -12.44
C LYS A 125 -13.01 -3.45 -13.76
N ASP A 126 -14.23 -3.57 -14.30
CA ASP A 126 -14.53 -4.28 -15.53
C ASP A 126 -13.88 -3.60 -16.75
N ILE A 127 -13.82 -2.25 -16.78
CA ILE A 127 -13.10 -1.50 -17.82
C ILE A 127 -11.60 -1.81 -17.78
N ILE A 128 -10.99 -1.76 -16.57
CA ILE A 128 -9.57 -2.07 -16.40
C ILE A 128 -9.27 -3.51 -16.84
N SER A 129 -10.07 -4.47 -16.39
CA SER A 129 -9.92 -5.88 -16.76
C SER A 129 -10.02 -6.08 -18.29
N LYS A 130 -10.98 -5.41 -18.94
CA LYS A 130 -11.13 -5.46 -20.40
C LYS A 130 -9.91 -4.87 -21.13
N CYS A 131 -9.38 -3.74 -20.68
CA CYS A 131 -8.22 -3.11 -21.30
C CYS A 131 -6.93 -3.92 -21.13
N LEU A 132 -6.77 -4.58 -19.96
CA LEU A 132 -5.58 -5.37 -19.65
C LEU A 132 -5.69 -6.85 -20.07
N GLY A 133 -6.90 -7.31 -20.45
CA GLY A 133 -7.15 -8.68 -20.91
C GLY A 133 -7.07 -9.75 -19.82
N VAL A 134 -7.06 -9.36 -18.52
CA VAL A 134 -6.99 -10.29 -17.38
C VAL A 134 -7.89 -9.82 -16.25
N GLU A 135 -8.38 -10.76 -15.43
CA GLU A 135 -9.09 -10.44 -14.18
C GLU A 135 -8.10 -10.17 -13.03
N PRO A 136 -8.45 -9.27 -12.10
CA PRO A 136 -7.56 -8.95 -11.00
C PRO A 136 -7.61 -9.99 -9.89
N ILE A 137 -6.49 -10.16 -9.21
CA ILE A 137 -6.40 -10.87 -7.94
C ILE A 137 -6.44 -9.84 -6.82
N MET A 138 -7.37 -9.99 -5.87
CA MET A 138 -7.40 -9.14 -4.68
C MET A 138 -6.48 -9.73 -3.61
N ILE A 139 -5.48 -8.96 -3.18
CA ILE A 139 -4.63 -9.33 -2.05
C ILE A 139 -4.77 -8.28 -0.93
N ASN A 140 -4.87 -8.78 0.31
CA ASN A 140 -4.82 -7.92 1.49
C ASN A 140 -3.41 -7.97 2.09
N SER A 141 -2.76 -6.83 2.22
CA SER A 141 -1.43 -6.71 2.83
C SER A 141 -1.37 -7.26 4.26
N SER A 142 -2.52 -7.43 4.94
CA SER A 142 -2.57 -8.01 6.28
C SER A 142 -2.02 -9.44 6.36
N LEU A 143 -1.91 -10.14 5.24
CA LEU A 143 -1.27 -11.45 5.18
C LEU A 143 0.25 -11.38 5.38
N VAL A 144 0.88 -10.29 4.98
CA VAL A 144 2.35 -10.14 5.02
C VAL A 144 2.85 -8.96 5.87
N SER A 145 1.92 -8.19 6.46
CA SER A 145 2.19 -6.99 7.23
C SER A 145 1.17 -6.82 8.34
N ALA A 146 1.44 -5.91 9.27
CA ALA A 146 0.46 -5.49 10.28
C ALA A 146 -0.61 -4.53 9.75
N GLN A 147 -0.75 -4.34 8.43
CA GLN A 147 -1.63 -3.37 7.80
C GLN A 147 -2.81 -4.02 7.08
N GLN A 148 -4.03 -3.52 7.33
CA GLN A 148 -5.21 -3.79 6.51
C GLN A 148 -5.17 -2.94 5.25
N ARG A 149 -4.75 -3.52 4.11
CA ARG A 149 -4.67 -2.82 2.82
C ARG A 149 -5.07 -3.74 1.69
N LYS A 150 -6.34 -3.69 1.28
CA LYS A 150 -6.86 -4.47 0.14
C LYS A 150 -6.55 -3.75 -1.16
N ARG A 151 -5.96 -4.48 -2.12
CA ARG A 151 -5.65 -3.99 -3.46
C ARG A 151 -6.02 -5.03 -4.51
N LEU A 152 -6.29 -4.55 -5.72
CA LEU A 152 -6.47 -5.35 -6.92
C LEU A 152 -5.19 -5.32 -7.74
N TYR A 153 -4.79 -6.48 -8.21
CA TYR A 153 -3.58 -6.67 -9.01
C TYR A 153 -3.95 -7.38 -10.32
N TRP A 154 -3.77 -6.69 -11.45
CA TRP A 154 -3.91 -7.26 -12.79
C TRP A 154 -2.53 -7.64 -13.29
N THR A 155 -2.33 -8.89 -13.67
CA THR A 155 -1.03 -9.39 -14.13
C THR A 155 -1.19 -10.64 -14.99
N ASN A 156 -0.25 -10.84 -15.91
CA ASN A 156 -0.09 -12.07 -16.66
C ASN A 156 1.02 -12.98 -16.08
N ILE A 157 1.60 -12.63 -14.94
CA ILE A 157 2.56 -13.50 -14.23
C ILE A 157 1.81 -14.76 -13.79
N PRO A 158 2.34 -15.96 -14.12
CA PRO A 158 1.63 -17.21 -13.82
C PRO A 158 1.64 -17.52 -12.32
N ASN A 159 0.68 -18.36 -11.89
CA ASN A 159 0.63 -18.99 -10.56
C ASN A 159 0.56 -18.01 -9.37
N VAL A 160 0.13 -16.77 -9.58
CA VAL A 160 -0.04 -15.82 -8.47
C VAL A 160 -1.18 -16.30 -7.56
N THR A 161 -0.84 -16.56 -6.30
CA THR A 161 -1.76 -17.02 -5.25
C THR A 161 -1.82 -16.04 -4.09
N GLN A 162 -2.70 -16.28 -3.12
CA GLN A 162 -2.68 -15.52 -1.87
C GLN A 162 -1.39 -15.81 -1.09
N PRO A 163 -0.71 -14.78 -0.54
CA PRO A 163 0.41 -15.03 0.35
C PRO A 163 -0.02 -15.77 1.62
N THR A 164 0.87 -16.57 2.18
CA THR A 164 0.66 -17.18 3.51
C THR A 164 0.60 -16.08 4.58
N ASP A 165 -0.36 -16.17 5.51
CA ASP A 165 -0.47 -15.23 6.61
C ASP A 165 0.72 -15.35 7.57
N LYS A 166 1.56 -14.32 7.62
CA LYS A 166 2.71 -14.19 8.53
C LYS A 166 2.30 -13.87 9.97
N LYS A 167 1.01 -13.64 10.23
CA LYS A 167 0.44 -13.32 11.56
C LYS A 167 1.07 -12.09 12.24
N ILE A 168 1.67 -11.17 11.49
CA ILE A 168 2.28 -9.96 12.00
C ILE A 168 1.19 -9.03 12.54
N LEU A 169 1.30 -8.64 13.80
CA LEU A 169 0.39 -7.71 14.49
C LEU A 169 1.00 -6.32 14.58
N LEU A 170 0.18 -5.34 14.93
CA LEU A 170 0.66 -3.95 15.07
C LEU A 170 1.75 -3.82 16.14
N LYS A 171 1.62 -4.54 17.26
CA LYS A 171 2.63 -4.56 18.34
C LYS A 171 4.02 -5.00 17.87
N ASP A 172 4.08 -5.87 16.85
CA ASP A 172 5.34 -6.44 16.36
C ASP A 172 6.16 -5.44 15.54
N ILE A 173 5.57 -4.30 15.17
CA ILE A 173 6.22 -3.27 14.34
C ILE A 173 6.46 -1.95 15.07
N LEU A 174 6.02 -1.83 16.33
CA LEU A 174 6.21 -0.61 17.11
C LEU A 174 7.69 -0.41 17.50
N GLU A 175 8.14 0.84 17.51
CA GLU A 175 9.48 1.20 17.99
C GLU A 175 9.58 1.15 19.52
N ASN A 176 8.50 1.58 20.21
CA ASN A 176 8.39 1.59 21.65
C ASN A 176 6.94 1.36 22.06
N GLY A 177 6.72 0.60 23.10
CA GLY A 177 5.41 0.36 23.69
C GLY A 177 5.25 -1.07 24.19
N TYR A 178 4.52 -1.22 25.28
CA TYR A 178 4.18 -2.51 25.87
C TYR A 178 2.72 -2.84 25.54
N PRO A 179 2.41 -4.01 24.99
CA PRO A 179 1.03 -4.41 24.74
C PRO A 179 0.35 -4.79 26.05
N TYR A 180 -0.86 -4.30 26.28
CA TYR A 180 -1.67 -4.64 27.45
C TYR A 180 -2.06 -6.11 27.51
N GLN A 181 -2.07 -6.85 26.37
CA GLN A 181 -2.38 -8.30 26.33
C GLN A 181 -1.58 -9.02 25.24
N GLU A 182 -1.11 -10.25 25.59
CA GLU A 182 -0.37 -11.11 24.65
C GLU A 182 -1.22 -11.71 23.53
N LYS A 183 -2.57 -11.74 23.66
CA LYS A 183 -3.48 -12.34 22.67
C LYS A 183 -4.69 -11.46 22.40
N SER A 184 -4.97 -11.19 21.13
CA SER A 184 -6.18 -10.50 20.70
C SER A 184 -7.40 -11.43 20.69
N TYR A 185 -8.58 -10.88 21.01
CA TYR A 185 -9.85 -11.60 20.90
C TYR A 185 -10.39 -11.55 19.46
N CYS A 186 -11.09 -12.62 19.04
CA CYS A 186 -11.77 -12.69 17.75
C CYS A 186 -13.00 -11.78 17.70
N LEU A 187 -13.17 -10.97 16.66
CA LEU A 187 -14.36 -10.15 16.42
C LEU A 187 -15.26 -10.77 15.34
N LYS A 188 -16.58 -10.78 15.63
CA LYS A 188 -17.62 -11.24 14.69
C LYS A 188 -17.91 -10.25 13.57
N ALA A 189 -18.32 -10.77 12.41
CA ALA A 189 -18.60 -10.06 11.16
C ALA A 189 -19.85 -9.14 11.14
N ARG A 190 -20.47 -8.82 12.28
CA ARG A 190 -21.57 -7.85 12.39
C ARG A 190 -21.23 -6.82 13.43
N TYR A 191 -20.59 -5.73 12.99
CA TYR A 191 -20.35 -4.58 13.84
C TYR A 191 -21.16 -3.37 13.33
N GLN A 192 -22.37 -3.21 13.84
CA GLN A 192 -23.04 -1.91 13.92
C GLN A 192 -22.54 -1.26 15.21
N GLY A 193 -21.73 -0.21 15.06
CA GLY A 193 -21.32 0.77 16.05
C GLY A 193 -21.31 0.33 17.52
N ALA A 194 -20.18 -0.08 18.07
CA ALA A 194 -20.06 -0.28 19.51
C ALA A 194 -19.98 1.07 20.22
N TYR A 195 -20.94 1.33 21.07
CA TYR A 195 -20.84 2.30 22.16
C TYR A 195 -20.07 1.65 23.31
N PHE A 196 -19.09 2.38 23.84
CA PHE A 196 -18.33 1.98 25.02
C PHE A 196 -19.21 2.09 26.25
N GLU A 197 -19.86 1.03 26.67
CA GLU A 197 -20.25 0.86 28.07
C GLU A 197 -20.61 -0.56 28.49
N HIS A 198 -20.96 -1.49 27.57
CA HIS A 198 -21.47 -2.81 28.02
C HIS A 198 -21.13 -4.06 27.20
N ASP A 199 -20.19 -4.07 26.24
CA ASP A 199 -19.97 -5.32 25.48
C ASP A 199 -18.54 -5.87 25.55
N TYR A 200 -18.37 -6.84 26.46
CA TYR A 200 -17.25 -7.80 26.38
C TYR A 200 -17.46 -8.74 25.18
N PRO A 201 -16.44 -8.99 24.35
CA PRO A 201 -16.59 -9.82 23.16
C PRO A 201 -16.81 -11.30 23.53
N ARG A 202 -17.91 -11.89 23.08
CA ARG A 202 -18.15 -13.33 23.14
C ARG A 202 -17.29 -14.06 22.11
N LYS A 203 -16.63 -15.16 22.54
CA LYS A 203 -15.81 -16.05 21.70
C LYS A 203 -16.59 -16.56 20.48
N GLN A 204 -16.15 -16.28 19.25
CA GLN A 204 -16.51 -17.07 18.06
C GLN A 204 -15.41 -17.02 16.98
N ASN A 205 -15.16 -18.21 16.43
CA ASN A 205 -14.12 -18.52 15.46
C ASN A 205 -14.32 -17.82 14.12
N THR A 206 -13.52 -16.82 13.82
CA THR A 206 -12.99 -16.50 12.47
C THR A 206 -11.80 -15.57 12.67
N THR A 207 -10.62 -16.06 12.34
CA THR A 207 -9.36 -15.36 12.56
C THR A 207 -9.14 -14.35 11.43
N VAL A 208 -9.85 -13.22 11.47
CA VAL A 208 -9.48 -12.04 10.70
C VAL A 208 -9.14 -10.96 11.71
N PHE A 209 -7.84 -10.67 11.83
CA PHE A 209 -7.36 -9.61 12.72
C PHE A 209 -7.76 -8.26 12.13
N MET A 210 -8.87 -7.71 12.61
CA MET A 210 -9.30 -6.35 12.29
C MET A 210 -8.62 -5.35 13.23
N PRO A 211 -8.38 -4.09 12.81
CA PRO A 211 -7.96 -3.04 13.73
C PRO A 211 -9.00 -2.90 14.85
N ILE A 212 -8.56 -3.03 16.10
CA ILE A 212 -9.45 -2.87 17.26
C ILE A 212 -9.59 -1.37 17.51
N ARG A 213 -10.80 -0.82 17.26
CA ARG A 213 -11.11 0.57 17.57
C ARG A 213 -11.47 0.71 19.04
N LEU A 214 -10.70 1.51 19.79
CA LEU A 214 -10.93 1.78 21.20
C LEU A 214 -11.86 2.99 21.44
N GLY A 215 -11.97 3.90 20.49
CA GLY A 215 -12.80 5.09 20.64
C GLY A 215 -12.42 6.24 19.71
N ASN A 216 -12.82 7.43 20.07
CA ASN A 216 -12.45 8.69 19.42
C ASN A 216 -12.03 9.71 20.47
N ILE A 217 -11.08 10.57 20.15
CA ILE A 217 -10.75 11.73 20.98
C ILE A 217 -11.86 12.78 20.82
N ASN A 218 -12.28 13.39 21.92
CA ASN A 218 -13.23 14.49 21.98
C ASN A 218 -14.58 14.22 21.28
N GLY A 219 -15.04 12.96 21.25
CA GLY A 219 -16.32 12.61 20.63
C GLY A 219 -16.41 12.83 19.12
N SER A 220 -15.31 13.19 18.47
CA SER A 220 -15.27 13.48 17.04
C SER A 220 -15.50 12.23 16.21
N LYS A 221 -16.39 12.33 15.19
CA LYS A 221 -16.63 11.25 14.21
C LYS A 221 -15.54 11.15 13.14
N SER A 222 -14.60 12.10 13.11
CA SER A 222 -13.51 12.12 12.12
C SER A 222 -12.60 10.90 12.24
N GLN A 223 -12.17 10.36 11.11
CA GLN A 223 -11.19 9.26 11.07
C GLN A 223 -9.87 9.64 11.76
N ALA A 224 -9.47 10.90 11.71
CA ALA A 224 -8.25 11.40 12.31
C ALA A 224 -8.24 11.35 13.86
N HIS A 225 -9.41 11.22 14.50
CA HIS A 225 -9.54 11.17 15.96
C HIS A 225 -9.86 9.76 16.49
N ARG A 226 -9.87 8.75 15.63
CA ARG A 226 -10.12 7.37 16.04
C ARG A 226 -8.88 6.78 16.71
N VAL A 227 -9.08 6.13 17.85
CA VAL A 227 -8.04 5.44 18.63
C VAL A 227 -8.17 3.94 18.43
N TYR A 228 -7.06 3.27 18.17
CA TYR A 228 -7.00 1.83 17.92
C TYR A 228 -6.08 1.15 18.93
N SER A 229 -6.30 -0.13 19.19
CA SER A 229 -5.38 -0.97 19.95
C SER A 229 -4.19 -1.41 19.11
N ILE A 230 -3.02 -1.52 19.74
CA ILE A 230 -1.82 -2.09 19.13
C ILE A 230 -1.91 -3.61 18.94
N ASN A 231 -2.88 -4.28 19.59
CA ASN A 231 -3.08 -5.72 19.48
C ASN A 231 -3.83 -6.16 18.21
N GLY A 232 -4.18 -5.23 17.32
CA GLY A 232 -4.82 -5.50 16.03
C GLY A 232 -3.94 -5.13 14.85
N LYS A 233 -4.49 -5.32 13.63
CA LYS A 233 -3.84 -4.84 12.40
C LYS A 233 -4.07 -3.34 12.26
N SER A 234 -3.07 -2.60 11.76
CA SER A 234 -3.21 -1.18 11.42
C SER A 234 -4.23 -0.96 10.32
N ILE A 235 -4.87 0.22 10.33
CA ILE A 235 -5.66 0.68 9.18
C ILE A 235 -4.74 1.03 8.00
N THR A 236 -5.32 1.13 6.80
CA THR A 236 -4.60 1.54 5.59
C THR A 236 -3.99 2.92 5.76
N LEU A 237 -2.70 3.06 5.48
CA LEU A 237 -2.03 4.36 5.41
C LEU A 237 -2.59 5.19 4.27
N SER A 238 -2.75 6.49 4.50
CA SER A 238 -3.18 7.43 3.47
C SER A 238 -2.20 8.59 3.31
N ALA A 239 -2.05 9.08 2.08
CA ALA A 239 -1.01 10.03 1.69
C ALA A 239 -1.12 11.42 2.34
N ASN A 240 -2.30 11.82 2.82
CA ASN A 240 -2.52 13.14 3.41
C ASN A 240 -2.45 13.09 4.95
N GLY A 241 -1.41 12.47 5.47
CA GLY A 241 -1.20 12.26 6.88
C GLY A 241 -0.66 13.48 7.63
N GLY A 242 -1.43 14.56 7.76
CA GLY A 242 -1.07 15.71 8.62
C GLY A 242 -2.06 15.91 9.78
N GLY A 243 -1.65 16.49 10.89
CA GLY A 243 -2.50 16.74 12.07
C GLY A 243 -2.62 15.55 13.04
N ILE A 244 -3.51 15.68 14.02
CA ILE A 244 -3.75 14.65 15.05
C ILE A 244 -4.28 13.39 14.39
N GLY A 245 -3.56 12.27 14.50
CA GLY A 245 -3.94 10.97 13.95
C GLY A 245 -4.20 10.88 12.44
N ALA A 246 -4.09 11.97 11.78
CA ALA A 246 -4.04 12.24 10.34
C ALA A 246 -4.29 11.03 9.42
N LYS A 247 -5.52 10.54 9.33
CA LYS A 247 -5.95 9.45 8.45
C LYS A 247 -5.26 8.09 8.66
N THR A 248 -4.30 8.00 9.60
CA THR A 248 -3.68 6.74 10.03
C THR A 248 -4.27 6.21 11.32
N GLY A 249 -5.06 7.03 12.03
CA GLY A 249 -5.55 6.74 13.36
C GLY A 249 -4.53 7.07 14.46
N LEU A 250 -4.98 6.98 15.70
CA LEU A 250 -4.17 7.07 16.91
C LEU A 250 -4.13 5.69 17.56
N TYR A 251 -3.06 5.40 18.28
CA TYR A 251 -2.87 4.10 18.93
C TYR A 251 -2.66 4.28 20.41
N LYS A 252 -3.39 3.50 21.23
CA LYS A 252 -3.19 3.42 22.65
C LYS A 252 -1.96 2.57 22.93
N ILE A 253 -1.01 3.12 23.69
CA ILE A 253 0.18 2.43 24.14
C ILE A 253 0.17 2.52 25.65
N ASP A 254 0.11 1.37 26.32
CA ASP A 254 0.13 1.30 27.77
C ASP A 254 1.58 1.33 28.27
N LEU A 255 1.84 2.13 29.30
CA LEU A 255 3.11 2.19 29.99
C LEU A 255 3.12 1.23 31.20
N PRO A 256 4.30 0.80 31.70
CA PRO A 256 4.40 -0.17 32.79
C PRO A 256 3.75 0.27 34.11
N ASP A 257 3.59 1.56 34.33
CA ASP A 257 2.97 2.18 35.51
C ASP A 257 1.44 2.33 35.40
N GLY A 258 0.87 1.84 34.29
CA GLY A 258 -0.56 1.95 34.00
C GLY A 258 -0.99 3.24 33.31
N ASP A 259 -0.08 4.21 33.17
CA ASP A 259 -0.33 5.40 32.36
C ASP A 259 -0.29 5.06 30.87
N TYR A 260 -1.06 5.80 30.06
CA TYR A 260 -1.04 5.68 28.61
C TYR A 260 -1.07 7.04 27.94
N TYR A 261 -0.42 7.14 26.80
CA TYR A 261 -0.59 8.25 25.89
C TYR A 261 -1.03 7.77 24.51
N ILE A 262 -1.70 8.66 23.82
CA ILE A 262 -2.20 8.39 22.48
C ILE A 262 -1.32 9.12 21.48
N ARG A 263 -0.75 8.39 20.53
CA ARG A 263 0.08 8.93 19.47
C ARG A 263 -0.28 8.35 18.10
N LYS A 264 0.13 9.03 17.06
CA LYS A 264 0.15 8.45 15.72
C LYS A 264 1.34 7.52 15.56
N LEU A 265 1.29 6.64 14.55
CA LEU A 265 2.47 5.86 14.18
C LEU A 265 3.61 6.78 13.74
N THR A 266 4.83 6.39 14.05
CA THR A 266 6.02 7.06 13.56
C THR A 266 6.23 6.79 12.06
N PRO A 267 7.05 7.57 11.35
CA PRO A 267 7.40 7.25 9.98
C PRO A 267 8.05 5.87 9.82
N ILE A 268 8.87 5.43 10.79
CA ILE A 268 9.51 4.11 10.78
C ILE A 268 8.46 3.00 10.89
N GLU A 269 7.51 3.14 11.82
CA GLU A 269 6.39 2.19 11.94
C GLU A 269 5.56 2.13 10.66
N CYS A 270 5.36 3.27 9.98
CA CYS A 270 4.68 3.31 8.69
C CYS A 270 5.51 2.64 7.57
N GLU A 271 6.83 2.78 7.58
CA GLU A 271 7.73 2.06 6.67
C GLU A 271 7.61 0.54 6.88
N ARG A 272 7.64 0.07 8.13
CA ARG A 272 7.42 -1.34 8.49
C ARG A 272 6.07 -1.87 8.05
N LEU A 273 4.99 -1.05 8.14
CA LEU A 273 3.66 -1.41 7.63
C LEU A 273 3.65 -1.63 6.10
N GLN A 274 4.47 -0.91 5.35
CA GLN A 274 4.66 -1.13 3.91
C GLN A 274 5.77 -2.14 3.60
N THR A 275 6.31 -2.80 4.62
CA THR A 275 7.45 -3.74 4.51
C THR A 275 8.67 -3.14 3.81
N ILE A 276 8.86 -1.84 4.00
CA ILE A 276 10.00 -1.03 3.56
C ILE A 276 11.04 -1.03 4.69
N PRO A 277 12.34 -1.01 4.39
CA PRO A 277 13.39 -0.91 5.41
C PRO A 277 13.25 0.34 6.29
N ASP A 278 13.62 0.24 7.56
CA ASP A 278 13.63 1.35 8.49
C ASP A 278 14.49 2.51 7.96
N ASN A 279 14.00 3.74 8.15
CA ASN A 279 14.67 4.97 7.71
C ASN A 279 14.86 5.11 6.19
N TYR A 280 14.17 4.31 5.38
CA TYR A 280 14.23 4.40 3.92
C TYR A 280 13.86 5.80 3.40
N THR A 281 12.89 6.45 4.03
CA THR A 281 12.45 7.81 3.66
C THR A 281 13.07 8.92 4.50
N SER A 282 14.13 8.64 5.29
CA SER A 282 14.72 9.58 6.27
C SER A 282 15.30 10.87 5.67
N CYS A 283 15.53 10.92 4.36
CA CYS A 283 15.96 12.13 3.66
C CYS A 283 14.87 13.20 3.50
N LEU A 284 13.64 12.91 3.96
CA LEU A 284 12.48 13.79 3.88
C LEU A 284 12.04 14.28 5.27
N SER A 285 11.29 15.39 5.31
CA SER A 285 10.56 15.78 6.52
C SER A 285 9.46 14.76 6.84
N ASN A 286 9.05 14.65 8.10
CA ASN A 286 8.04 13.68 8.53
C ASN A 286 6.73 13.80 7.73
N THR A 287 6.28 15.01 7.41
CA THR A 287 5.07 15.22 6.59
C THR A 287 5.21 14.59 5.21
N GLN A 288 6.37 14.76 4.56
CA GLN A 288 6.61 14.16 3.25
C GLN A 288 6.82 12.65 3.35
N ARG A 289 7.47 12.15 4.43
CA ARG A 289 7.58 10.71 4.69
C ARG A 289 6.22 10.04 4.73
N TYR A 290 5.27 10.55 5.53
CA TYR A 290 3.91 10.00 5.60
C TYR A 290 3.20 10.02 4.24
N LYS A 291 3.39 11.10 3.45
CA LYS A 291 2.79 11.22 2.11
C LYS A 291 3.30 10.13 1.17
N VAL A 292 4.61 10.01 1.02
CA VAL A 292 5.19 9.05 0.05
C VAL A 292 4.99 7.60 0.50
N ILE A 293 5.05 7.30 1.82
CA ILE A 293 4.78 5.96 2.36
C ILE A 293 3.30 5.58 2.17
N GLY A 294 2.37 6.52 2.35
CA GLY A 294 0.94 6.27 2.14
C GLY A 294 0.59 5.92 0.69
N ASN A 295 1.33 6.50 -0.28
CA ASN A 295 1.20 6.17 -1.70
C ASN A 295 1.95 4.90 -2.10
N ALA A 296 2.92 4.47 -1.31
CA ALA A 296 3.78 3.34 -1.62
C ALA A 296 3.04 2.00 -1.65
N TRP A 297 3.60 1.04 -2.35
CA TRP A 297 3.18 -0.36 -2.29
C TRP A 297 3.65 -1.05 -1.02
N THR A 298 2.94 -2.11 -0.61
CA THR A 298 3.45 -3.07 0.37
C THR A 298 4.42 -4.00 -0.36
N VAL A 299 5.72 -3.81 -0.12
CA VAL A 299 6.81 -4.46 -0.88
C VAL A 299 6.68 -5.98 -0.88
N ASP A 300 6.32 -6.60 0.26
CA ASP A 300 6.20 -8.06 0.37
C ASP A 300 5.05 -8.64 -0.47
N VAL A 301 3.99 -7.87 -0.73
CA VAL A 301 2.92 -8.29 -1.65
C VAL A 301 3.45 -8.31 -3.08
N ILE A 302 4.14 -7.25 -3.48
CA ILE A 302 4.70 -7.17 -4.84
C ILE A 302 5.77 -8.25 -5.04
N ALA A 303 6.67 -8.44 -4.07
CA ALA A 303 7.68 -9.52 -4.12
C ALA A 303 7.03 -10.91 -4.24
N HIS A 304 5.93 -11.15 -3.52
CA HIS A 304 5.18 -12.40 -3.64
C HIS A 304 4.59 -12.60 -5.04
N ILE A 305 4.10 -11.54 -5.70
CA ILE A 305 3.58 -11.63 -7.08
C ILE A 305 4.73 -11.88 -8.07
N LEU A 306 5.88 -11.20 -7.89
CA LEU A 306 7.00 -11.25 -8.82
C LEU A 306 7.84 -12.55 -8.71
N LYS A 307 7.71 -13.34 -7.65
CA LYS A 307 8.55 -14.52 -7.38
C LYS A 307 8.52 -15.59 -8.50
N ASP A 308 7.42 -15.62 -9.27
CA ASP A 308 7.19 -16.61 -10.33
C ASP A 308 7.59 -16.11 -11.74
N ILE A 309 8.24 -14.95 -11.83
CA ILE A 309 8.89 -14.47 -13.06
C ILE A 309 10.08 -15.40 -13.40
N LYS A 310 10.07 -15.89 -14.66
CA LYS A 310 11.08 -16.82 -15.19
C LYS A 310 11.71 -16.28 -16.46
#